data_297e0364ad2ee97711f552503fb84745
#
_entry.id   297e0364ad2ee97711f552503fb84745
#
_cell.length_a   1.000
_cell.length_b   1.000
_cell.length_c   1.000
_cell.angle_alpha   90.00
_cell.angle_beta   90.00
_cell.angle_gamma   90.00
#
_symmetry.space_group_name_H-M   'P 1'
#
loop_
_entity.id
_entity.type
_entity.pdbx_description
1 polymer ?
#
loop_
_entity_poly.entity_id
_entity_poly.type
_entity_poly.pdbx_seq_one_letter_code
_entity_poly.pdbx_strand_id
1 'polypeptide(L)'
;GLDAIRDVIYNIETYDVTTIRASTPMYLMARVIKSMGIKMVLSGEGSDELFGGYLYFHKAPNAREFHEETVRKLSKLHMYDCLRANKSLAAWGIEGRVPFLDKEFMDIAMTINPQDKMINGERMEKWVLRKAFEDMLPESIAWRQKEQFSDGVGYSWIDSLKEIVATAVTNEQLANAKYKFPIQTPLSKEEYYYRSIFSEHFSSDAAALSVPQE
;
A
#
# COMPACT_ATOMS: atom_id res chain seq x y z
N GLY A 1 9.38 -6.78 -13.26
CA GLY A 1 8.13 -6.34 -12.62
C GLY A 1 6.92 -6.49 -13.51
N LEU A 2 7.04 -6.08 -14.75
CA LEU A 2 5.93 -6.11 -15.73
C LEU A 2 5.37 -7.52 -15.95
N ASP A 3 6.24 -8.50 -16.11
CA ASP A 3 5.85 -9.90 -16.30
C ASP A 3 5.13 -10.50 -15.08
N ALA A 4 5.31 -9.90 -13.90
CA ALA A 4 4.69 -10.38 -12.68
C ALA A 4 3.27 -9.82 -12.43
N ILE A 5 2.83 -8.79 -13.17
CA ILE A 5 1.55 -8.09 -12.90
C ILE A 5 0.36 -9.05 -12.93
N ARG A 6 0.32 -9.98 -13.88
CA ARG A 6 -0.78 -10.96 -13.97
C ARG A 6 -0.84 -11.85 -12.74
N ASP A 7 0.32 -12.37 -12.30
CA ASP A 7 0.42 -13.20 -11.10
C ASP A 7 0.09 -12.39 -9.84
N VAL A 8 0.52 -11.12 -9.80
CA VAL A 8 0.20 -10.21 -8.68
C VAL A 8 -1.30 -9.99 -8.59
N ILE A 9 -1.98 -9.63 -9.69
CA ILE A 9 -3.43 -9.44 -9.70
C ILE A 9 -4.17 -10.71 -9.27
N TYR A 10 -3.72 -11.89 -9.75
CA TYR A 10 -4.29 -13.16 -9.35
C TYR A 10 -4.13 -13.43 -7.85
N ASN A 11 -2.93 -13.25 -7.31
CA ASN A 11 -2.64 -13.59 -5.90
C ASN A 11 -3.17 -12.54 -4.91
N ILE A 12 -3.17 -11.25 -5.29
CA ILE A 12 -3.67 -10.18 -4.42
C ILE A 12 -5.20 -10.03 -4.52
N GLU A 13 -5.80 -10.52 -5.61
CA GLU A 13 -7.26 -10.50 -5.86
C GLU A 13 -7.82 -9.07 -5.85
N THR A 14 -7.13 -8.14 -6.49
CA THR A 14 -7.55 -6.74 -6.63
C THR A 14 -7.14 -6.18 -7.99
N TYR A 15 -7.74 -5.07 -8.39
CA TYR A 15 -7.33 -4.24 -9.52
C TYR A 15 -7.12 -2.77 -9.14
N ASP A 16 -7.08 -2.49 -7.82
CA ASP A 16 -6.71 -1.16 -7.33
C ASP A 16 -5.30 -0.79 -7.77
N VAL A 17 -5.17 0.39 -8.43
CA VAL A 17 -3.92 0.81 -9.05
C VAL A 17 -2.79 0.95 -8.04
N THR A 18 -3.06 1.63 -6.93
CA THR A 18 -2.07 1.88 -5.87
C THR A 18 -1.60 0.57 -5.24
N THR A 19 -2.54 -0.32 -4.96
CA THR A 19 -2.25 -1.64 -4.39
C THR A 19 -1.41 -2.48 -5.35
N ILE A 20 -1.73 -2.55 -6.64
CA ILE A 20 -0.95 -3.34 -7.61
C ILE A 20 0.46 -2.79 -7.80
N ARG A 21 0.62 -1.47 -7.91
CA ARG A 21 1.94 -0.83 -8.02
C ARG A 21 2.85 -1.19 -6.85
N ALA A 22 2.34 -1.16 -5.63
CA ALA A 22 3.09 -1.48 -4.42
C ALA A 22 3.23 -2.99 -4.17
N SER A 23 2.24 -3.80 -4.57
CA SER A 23 2.29 -5.26 -4.41
C SER A 23 3.32 -5.92 -5.32
N THR A 24 3.54 -5.42 -6.52
CA THR A 24 4.45 -6.03 -7.48
C THR A 24 5.88 -6.17 -6.95
N PRO A 25 6.54 -5.11 -6.45
CA PRO A 25 7.87 -5.27 -5.85
C PRO A 25 7.85 -6.12 -4.57
N MET A 26 6.80 -6.04 -3.76
CA MET A 26 6.67 -6.85 -2.55
C MET A 26 6.52 -8.34 -2.88
N TYR A 27 5.75 -8.69 -3.88
CA TYR A 27 5.59 -10.05 -4.40
C TYR A 27 6.92 -10.63 -4.88
N LEU A 28 7.69 -9.84 -5.64
CA LEU A 28 9.01 -10.25 -6.15
C LEU A 28 10.03 -10.38 -5.02
N MET A 29 10.03 -9.47 -4.04
CA MET A 29 10.85 -9.55 -2.84
C MET A 29 10.52 -10.83 -2.04
N ALA A 30 9.25 -11.13 -1.85
CA ALA A 30 8.80 -12.34 -1.16
C ALA A 30 9.31 -13.61 -1.86
N ARG A 31 9.35 -13.65 -3.19
CA ARG A 31 9.95 -14.75 -3.95
C ARG A 31 11.42 -14.96 -3.60
N VAL A 32 12.20 -13.89 -3.50
CA VAL A 32 13.62 -13.95 -3.12
C VAL A 32 13.76 -14.44 -1.68
N ILE A 33 13.00 -13.90 -0.75
CA ILE A 33 12.98 -14.32 0.65
C ILE A 33 12.67 -15.82 0.77
N LYS A 34 11.69 -16.31 0.01
CA LYS A 34 11.35 -17.73 -0.06
C LYS A 34 12.52 -18.58 -0.55
N SER A 35 13.25 -18.11 -1.57
CA SER A 35 14.41 -18.86 -2.11
C SER A 35 15.55 -18.98 -1.10
N MET A 36 15.62 -18.11 -0.10
CA MET A 36 16.57 -18.17 1.02
C MET A 36 16.14 -19.16 2.12
N GLY A 37 15.01 -19.85 1.97
CA GLY A 37 14.47 -20.78 2.96
C GLY A 37 13.75 -20.12 4.14
N ILE A 38 13.56 -18.81 4.12
CA ILE A 38 12.89 -18.07 5.19
C ILE A 38 11.38 -18.33 5.13
N LYS A 39 10.77 -18.53 6.30
CA LYS A 39 9.35 -18.88 6.45
C LYS A 39 8.51 -17.73 7.02
N MET A 40 9.13 -16.78 7.66
CA MET A 40 8.46 -15.68 8.35
C MET A 40 9.29 -14.40 8.25
N VAL A 41 8.62 -13.27 8.12
CA VAL A 41 9.23 -11.93 8.13
C VAL A 41 8.47 -11.00 9.08
N LEU A 42 9.19 -10.04 9.67
CA LEU A 42 8.60 -8.92 10.38
C LEU A 42 8.40 -7.75 9.42
N SER A 43 7.23 -7.13 9.46
CA SER A 43 6.88 -5.98 8.63
C SER A 43 6.58 -4.75 9.47
N GLY A 44 6.90 -3.58 8.95
CA GLY A 44 6.58 -2.28 9.54
C GLY A 44 5.17 -1.78 9.24
N GLU A 45 4.29 -2.61 8.67
CA GLU A 45 2.90 -2.22 8.37
C GLU A 45 2.16 -1.74 9.64
N GLY A 46 1.34 -0.72 9.49
CA GLY A 46 0.61 -0.09 10.59
C GLY A 46 1.31 1.10 11.22
N SER A 47 2.63 1.22 11.06
CA SER A 47 3.38 2.34 11.68
C SER A 47 3.03 3.70 11.09
N ASP A 48 2.71 3.76 9.80
CA ASP A 48 2.34 5.01 9.12
C ASP A 48 0.94 5.49 9.57
N GLU A 49 0.03 4.57 9.79
CA GLU A 49 -1.32 4.83 10.25
C GLU A 49 -1.35 5.26 11.72
N LEU A 50 -0.58 4.59 12.58
CA LEU A 50 -0.54 4.91 14.01
C LEU A 50 0.15 6.25 14.32
N PHE A 51 1.18 6.60 13.56
CA PHE A 51 2.06 7.72 13.85
C PHE A 51 2.07 8.82 12.77
N GLY A 52 1.10 8.80 11.84
CA GLY A 52 0.98 9.83 10.80
C GLY A 52 2.17 9.85 9.85
N GLY A 53 2.56 8.67 9.32
CA GLY A 53 3.76 8.53 8.50
C GLY A 53 3.63 8.97 7.04
N TYR A 54 2.42 9.19 6.54
CA TYR A 54 2.21 9.63 5.16
C TYR A 54 2.42 11.14 5.02
N LEU A 55 3.02 11.57 3.92
CA LEU A 55 3.33 12.99 3.70
C LEU A 55 2.10 13.91 3.72
N TYR A 56 0.92 13.40 3.36
CA TYR A 56 -0.29 14.21 3.40
C TYR A 56 -0.72 14.62 4.83
N PHE A 57 -0.26 13.91 5.88
CA PHE A 57 -0.49 14.33 7.27
C PHE A 57 0.12 15.68 7.62
N HIS A 58 1.08 16.18 6.81
CA HIS A 58 1.55 17.57 6.91
C HIS A 58 0.44 18.61 6.72
N LYS A 59 -0.67 18.21 6.08
CA LYS A 59 -1.82 19.09 5.82
C LYS A 59 -2.89 19.01 6.90
N ALA A 60 -2.69 18.22 7.96
CA ALA A 60 -3.66 18.11 9.06
C ALA A 60 -3.83 19.47 9.75
N PRO A 61 -5.04 20.03 9.77
CA PRO A 61 -5.25 21.40 10.28
C PRO A 61 -5.17 21.48 11.82
N ASN A 62 -5.45 20.38 12.52
CA ASN A 62 -5.42 20.28 13.96
C ASN A 62 -5.29 18.82 14.45
N ALA A 63 -5.02 18.66 15.75
CA ALA A 63 -4.80 17.36 16.38
C ALA A 63 -6.02 16.42 16.29
N ARG A 64 -7.23 16.96 16.34
CA ARG A 64 -8.46 16.18 16.24
C ARG A 64 -8.59 15.54 14.87
N GLU A 65 -8.47 16.33 13.81
CA GLU A 65 -8.59 15.82 12.43
C GLU A 65 -7.44 14.89 12.08
N PHE A 66 -6.23 15.16 12.60
CA PHE A 66 -5.11 14.23 12.50
C PHE A 66 -5.49 12.86 13.11
N HIS A 67 -6.05 12.85 14.31
CA HIS A 67 -6.46 11.61 15.00
C HIS A 67 -7.60 10.91 14.25
N GLU A 68 -8.62 11.63 13.83
CA GLU A 68 -9.73 11.07 13.07
C GLU A 68 -9.25 10.38 11.78
N GLU A 69 -8.26 10.95 11.11
CA GLU A 69 -7.66 10.34 9.92
C GLU A 69 -6.83 9.10 10.25
N THR A 70 -6.07 9.07 11.36
CA THR A 70 -5.38 7.85 11.79
C THR A 70 -6.36 6.72 12.07
N VAL A 71 -7.47 6.99 12.76
CA VAL A 71 -8.54 6.02 13.01
C VAL A 71 -9.17 5.54 11.69
N ARG A 72 -9.47 6.46 10.77
CA ARG A 72 -10.04 6.13 9.46
C ARG A 72 -9.12 5.20 8.67
N LYS A 73 -7.82 5.48 8.64
CA LYS A 73 -6.82 4.65 7.94
C LYS A 73 -6.70 3.27 8.58
N LEU A 74 -6.59 3.19 9.91
CA LEU A 74 -6.53 1.90 10.62
C LEU A 74 -7.76 1.04 10.37
N SER A 75 -8.96 1.62 10.38
CA SER A 75 -10.20 0.88 10.16
C SER A 75 -10.30 0.24 8.77
N LYS A 76 -9.62 0.80 7.77
CA LYS A 76 -9.61 0.34 6.38
C LYS A 76 -8.32 -0.42 5.99
N LEU A 77 -7.34 -0.51 6.88
CA LEU A 77 -6.01 -1.02 6.57
C LEU A 77 -6.03 -2.46 6.03
N HIS A 78 -6.97 -3.28 6.49
CA HIS A 78 -7.17 -4.65 6.05
C HIS A 78 -7.58 -4.76 4.56
N MET A 79 -8.11 -3.71 3.96
CA MET A 79 -8.54 -3.69 2.55
C MET A 79 -7.42 -3.26 1.59
N TYR A 80 -6.37 -2.63 2.08
CA TYR A 80 -5.29 -2.04 1.26
C TYR A 80 -3.90 -2.55 1.67
N ASP A 81 -3.23 -1.86 2.57
CA ASP A 81 -1.80 -2.14 2.89
C ASP A 81 -1.60 -3.50 3.56
N CYS A 82 -2.47 -3.89 4.49
CA CYS A 82 -2.41 -5.23 5.08
C CYS A 82 -2.82 -6.33 4.10
N LEU A 83 -3.81 -6.09 3.22
CA LEU A 83 -4.15 -7.01 2.15
C LEU A 83 -2.94 -7.27 1.27
N ARG A 84 -2.29 -6.19 0.81
CA ARG A 84 -1.08 -6.23 0.00
C ARG A 84 0.03 -7.02 0.67
N ALA A 85 0.38 -6.66 1.90
CA ALA A 85 1.46 -7.29 2.64
C ALA A 85 1.19 -8.78 2.87
N ASN A 86 -0.01 -9.12 3.36
CA ASN A 86 -0.38 -10.51 3.63
C ASN A 86 -0.39 -11.37 2.37
N LYS A 87 -1.10 -10.95 1.32
CA LYS A 87 -1.26 -11.75 0.11
C LYS A 87 0.01 -11.87 -0.72
N SER A 88 0.85 -10.82 -0.76
CA SER A 88 2.16 -10.88 -1.44
C SER A 88 3.09 -11.89 -0.79
N LEU A 89 3.10 -11.97 0.53
CA LEU A 89 3.90 -12.94 1.29
C LEU A 89 3.31 -14.35 1.20
N ALA A 90 1.99 -14.47 1.38
CA ALA A 90 1.27 -15.74 1.36
C ALA A 90 1.37 -16.44 -0.01
N ALA A 91 1.42 -15.71 -1.13
CA ALA A 91 1.65 -16.26 -2.46
C ALA A 91 2.92 -17.13 -2.55
N TRP A 92 3.91 -16.89 -1.70
CA TRP A 92 5.15 -17.63 -1.61
C TRP A 92 5.25 -18.49 -0.34
N GLY A 93 4.15 -18.62 0.42
CA GLY A 93 4.10 -19.40 1.66
C GLY A 93 5.00 -18.81 2.76
N ILE A 94 5.06 -17.49 2.86
CA ILE A 94 5.77 -16.75 3.92
C ILE A 94 4.73 -16.15 4.85
N GLU A 95 4.95 -16.30 6.16
CA GLU A 95 4.14 -15.64 7.20
C GLU A 95 4.66 -14.21 7.41
N GLY A 96 3.78 -13.21 7.30
CA GLY A 96 4.06 -11.83 7.68
C GLY A 96 3.57 -11.55 9.10
N ARG A 97 4.44 -11.02 9.94
CA ARG A 97 4.09 -10.54 11.28
C ARG A 97 4.22 -9.03 11.35
N VAL A 98 3.24 -8.38 11.97
CA VAL A 98 3.05 -6.93 11.97
C VAL A 98 3.01 -6.38 13.41
N PRO A 99 4.17 -6.21 14.08
CA PRO A 99 4.23 -5.82 15.50
C PRO A 99 3.49 -4.51 15.82
N PHE A 100 3.45 -3.57 14.88
CA PHE A 100 2.73 -2.30 15.06
C PHE A 100 1.19 -2.47 15.13
N LEU A 101 0.67 -3.60 14.64
CA LEU A 101 -0.76 -3.94 14.68
C LEU A 101 -1.11 -4.92 15.81
N ASP A 102 -0.19 -5.20 16.72
CA ASP A 102 -0.52 -5.83 17.98
C ASP A 102 -1.55 -4.99 18.74
N LYS A 103 -2.58 -5.63 19.28
CA LYS A 103 -3.72 -4.91 19.88
C LYS A 103 -3.30 -4.05 21.06
N GLU A 104 -2.49 -4.60 21.96
CA GLU A 104 -2.01 -3.86 23.13
C GLU A 104 -1.13 -2.69 22.71
N PHE A 105 -0.24 -2.90 21.73
CA PHE A 105 0.57 -1.83 21.17
C PHE A 105 -0.28 -0.73 20.52
N MET A 106 -1.27 -1.11 19.71
CA MET A 106 -2.18 -0.14 19.08
C MET A 106 -2.95 0.68 20.12
N ASP A 107 -3.49 0.01 21.15
CA ASP A 107 -4.24 0.68 22.20
C ASP A 107 -3.35 1.73 22.89
N ILE A 108 -2.12 1.38 23.28
CA ILE A 108 -1.17 2.32 23.87
C ILE A 108 -0.81 3.44 22.89
N ALA A 109 -0.45 3.11 21.66
CA ALA A 109 -0.06 4.09 20.64
C ALA A 109 -1.19 5.10 20.36
N MET A 110 -2.45 4.67 20.37
CA MET A 110 -3.60 5.55 20.16
C MET A 110 -3.98 6.42 21.36
N THR A 111 -3.44 6.13 22.58
CA THR A 111 -3.59 7.01 23.74
C THR A 111 -2.60 8.18 23.73
N ILE A 112 -1.55 8.14 22.94
CA ILE A 112 -0.61 9.25 22.79
C ILE A 112 -1.35 10.47 22.27
N ASN A 113 -1.17 11.62 22.94
CA ASN A 113 -1.80 12.86 22.53
C ASN A 113 -1.53 13.14 21.03
N PRO A 114 -2.55 13.27 20.18
CA PRO A 114 -2.38 13.52 18.76
C PRO A 114 -1.52 14.76 18.46
N GLN A 115 -1.54 15.76 19.33
CA GLN A 115 -0.70 16.95 19.19
C GLN A 115 0.81 16.60 19.20
N ASP A 116 1.20 15.54 19.91
CA ASP A 116 2.60 15.09 19.96
C ASP A 116 3.00 14.27 18.72
N LYS A 117 2.01 13.72 18.01
CA LYS A 117 2.21 13.01 16.73
C LYS A 117 2.19 13.94 15.53
N MET A 118 1.60 15.14 15.66
CA MET A 118 1.48 16.09 14.55
C MET A 118 2.83 16.53 14.01
N ILE A 119 2.81 16.72 12.71
CA ILE A 119 3.93 17.26 11.95
C ILE A 119 3.87 18.79 12.01
N ASN A 120 5.01 19.43 12.20
CA ASN A 120 5.16 20.88 12.19
C ASN A 120 6.56 21.25 11.65
N GLY A 121 6.94 22.52 11.68
CA GLY A 121 8.24 22.99 11.18
C GLY A 121 9.47 22.35 11.86
N GLU A 122 9.30 21.77 13.04
CA GLU A 122 10.38 21.13 13.84
C GLU A 122 10.26 19.60 13.85
N ARG A 123 9.07 19.06 13.62
CA ARG A 123 8.75 17.64 13.70
C ARG A 123 8.35 17.12 12.34
N MET A 124 9.06 16.11 11.86
CA MET A 124 8.70 15.36 10.67
C MET A 124 7.72 14.22 10.99
N GLU A 125 7.26 13.52 9.97
CA GLU A 125 6.37 12.36 10.11
C GLU A 125 6.97 11.27 11.01
N LYS A 126 6.12 10.61 11.80
CA LYS A 126 6.49 9.61 12.82
C LYS A 126 7.46 10.12 13.90
N TRP A 127 7.45 11.40 14.18
CA TRP A 127 8.38 12.01 15.16
C TRP A 127 8.51 11.22 16.46
N VAL A 128 7.39 10.86 17.10
CA VAL A 128 7.39 10.14 18.39
C VAL A 128 8.15 8.82 18.27
N LEU A 129 7.88 8.05 17.21
CA LEU A 129 8.54 6.78 16.95
C LEU A 129 10.03 6.97 16.67
N ARG A 130 10.40 7.93 15.82
CA ARG A 130 11.79 8.23 15.48
C ARG A 130 12.58 8.66 16.72
N LYS A 131 12.00 9.52 17.54
CA LYS A 131 12.61 10.00 18.78
C LYS A 131 12.83 8.88 19.80
N ALA A 132 11.87 7.94 19.91
CA ALA A 132 11.99 6.81 20.80
C ALA A 132 13.15 5.85 20.44
N PHE A 133 13.60 5.84 19.19
CA PHE A 133 14.64 4.93 18.69
C PHE A 133 15.90 5.66 18.16
N GLU A 134 16.03 6.97 18.39
CA GLU A 134 17.15 7.75 17.84
C GLU A 134 18.52 7.28 18.33
N ASP A 135 18.62 6.80 19.56
CA ASP A 135 19.87 6.27 20.14
C ASP A 135 20.18 4.83 19.68
N MET A 136 19.21 4.14 19.06
CA MET A 136 19.34 2.75 18.61
C MET A 136 19.64 2.63 17.13
N LEU A 137 19.41 3.69 16.36
CA LEU A 137 19.55 3.69 14.91
C LEU A 137 20.57 4.74 14.46
N PRO A 138 21.32 4.50 13.38
CA PRO A 138 22.13 5.55 12.77
C PRO A 138 21.26 6.76 12.41
N GLU A 139 21.77 7.96 12.60
CA GLU A 139 21.06 9.21 12.31
C GLU A 139 20.51 9.26 10.88
N SER A 140 21.31 8.81 9.90
CA SER A 140 20.91 8.72 8.50
C SER A 140 19.73 7.80 8.23
N ILE A 141 19.38 6.91 9.15
CA ILE A 141 18.21 6.03 9.10
C ILE A 141 17.07 6.60 9.92
N ALA A 142 17.35 7.02 11.16
CA ALA A 142 16.34 7.54 12.09
C ALA A 142 15.61 8.77 11.50
N TRP A 143 16.35 9.66 10.84
CA TRP A 143 15.86 10.96 10.37
C TRP A 143 15.79 11.09 8.84
N ARG A 144 15.83 9.96 8.10
CA ARG A 144 15.69 10.00 6.64
C ARG A 144 14.30 10.45 6.21
N GLN A 145 14.23 11.05 5.01
CA GLN A 145 12.98 11.37 4.35
C GLN A 145 12.10 10.13 4.17
N LYS A 146 10.79 10.28 4.42
CA LYS A 146 9.80 9.22 4.12
C LYS A 146 9.71 8.97 2.63
N GLU A 147 9.79 7.71 2.25
CA GLU A 147 9.46 7.23 0.91
C GLU A 147 8.40 6.15 1.01
N GLN A 148 7.49 6.10 0.05
CA GLN A 148 6.55 5.01 -0.07
C GLN A 148 7.26 3.78 -0.65
N PHE A 149 6.75 2.60 -0.39
CA PHE A 149 7.38 1.37 -0.87
C PHE A 149 7.45 1.31 -2.40
N SER A 150 6.41 1.78 -3.09
CA SER A 150 6.38 1.90 -4.56
C SER A 150 7.45 2.83 -5.11
N ASP A 151 7.77 3.91 -4.39
CA ASP A 151 8.74 4.91 -4.82
C ASP A 151 10.17 4.46 -4.49
N GLY A 152 10.35 3.75 -3.38
CA GLY A 152 11.64 3.22 -2.93
C GLY A 152 12.26 2.16 -3.85
N VAL A 153 11.47 1.55 -4.73
CA VAL A 153 11.99 0.63 -5.78
C VAL A 153 12.42 1.36 -7.07
N GLY A 154 12.25 2.68 -7.12
CA GLY A 154 12.65 3.55 -8.23
C GLY A 154 11.45 4.18 -8.96
N TYR A 155 11.52 5.48 -9.13
CA TYR A 155 10.47 6.27 -9.81
C TYR A 155 10.20 5.79 -11.25
N SER A 156 11.22 5.24 -11.93
CA SER A 156 11.10 4.66 -13.28
C SER A 156 10.12 3.48 -13.36
N TRP A 157 9.81 2.81 -12.24
CA TRP A 157 8.83 1.71 -12.21
C TRP A 157 7.43 2.16 -12.64
N ILE A 158 6.95 3.24 -12.04
CA ILE A 158 5.62 3.79 -12.34
C ILE A 158 5.56 4.34 -13.77
N ASP A 159 6.62 5.00 -14.22
CA ASP A 159 6.68 5.56 -15.57
C ASP A 159 6.71 4.45 -16.63
N SER A 160 7.50 3.39 -16.42
CA SER A 160 7.53 2.22 -17.30
C SER A 160 6.15 1.51 -17.39
N LEU A 161 5.42 1.44 -16.27
CA LEU A 161 4.05 0.93 -16.25
C LEU A 161 3.13 1.76 -17.12
N LYS A 162 3.17 3.08 -16.97
CA LYS A 162 2.34 4.01 -17.75
C LYS A 162 2.62 3.91 -19.25
N GLU A 163 3.88 3.80 -19.65
CA GLU A 163 4.28 3.65 -21.04
C GLU A 163 3.72 2.37 -21.67
N ILE A 164 3.84 1.24 -20.97
CA ILE A 164 3.33 -0.05 -21.46
C ILE A 164 1.82 -0.03 -21.55
N VAL A 165 1.16 0.47 -20.52
CA VAL A 165 -0.30 0.58 -20.51
C VAL A 165 -0.81 1.51 -21.60
N ALA A 166 -0.08 2.61 -21.88
CA ALA A 166 -0.44 3.54 -22.96
C ALA A 166 -0.49 2.87 -24.34
N THR A 167 0.36 1.85 -24.57
CA THR A 167 0.38 1.06 -25.79
C THR A 167 -0.60 -0.13 -25.77
N ALA A 168 -0.79 -0.73 -24.60
CA ALA A 168 -1.66 -1.92 -24.43
C ALA A 168 -3.16 -1.59 -24.47
N VAL A 169 -3.56 -0.37 -24.11
CA VAL A 169 -4.97 0.07 -24.06
C VAL A 169 -5.20 1.23 -25.00
N THR A 170 -6.09 1.06 -25.97
CA THR A 170 -6.46 2.11 -26.92
C THR A 170 -7.38 3.16 -26.27
N ASN A 171 -7.44 4.36 -26.84
CA ASN A 171 -8.39 5.37 -26.40
C ASN A 171 -9.85 4.93 -26.61
N GLU A 172 -10.12 4.17 -27.67
CA GLU A 172 -11.44 3.61 -27.95
C GLU A 172 -11.86 2.59 -26.89
N GLN A 173 -10.96 1.71 -26.47
CA GLN A 173 -11.23 0.77 -25.37
C GLN A 173 -11.59 1.49 -24.09
N LEU A 174 -10.87 2.54 -23.73
CA LEU A 174 -11.16 3.33 -22.54
C LEU A 174 -12.49 4.06 -22.66
N ALA A 175 -12.77 4.69 -23.82
CA ALA A 175 -14.04 5.38 -24.05
C ALA A 175 -15.26 4.44 -23.94
N ASN A 176 -15.08 3.18 -24.30
CA ASN A 176 -16.11 2.13 -24.25
C ASN A 176 -16.05 1.29 -22.95
N ALA A 177 -15.22 1.67 -21.97
CA ALA A 177 -15.02 0.89 -20.75
C ALA A 177 -16.31 0.57 -19.99
N LYS A 178 -17.27 1.50 -19.96
CA LYS A 178 -18.58 1.33 -19.29
C LYS A 178 -19.43 0.18 -19.84
N TYR A 179 -19.24 -0.18 -21.11
CA TYR A 179 -19.97 -1.30 -21.73
C TYR A 179 -19.34 -2.64 -21.39
N LYS A 180 -18.02 -2.68 -21.20
CA LYS A 180 -17.29 -3.90 -20.83
C LYS A 180 -17.25 -4.10 -19.31
N PHE A 181 -17.14 -3.01 -18.54
CA PHE A 181 -17.03 -3.01 -17.10
C PHE A 181 -18.04 -2.02 -16.49
N PRO A 182 -19.34 -2.39 -16.45
CA PRO A 182 -20.38 -1.52 -15.93
C PRO A 182 -20.25 -1.28 -14.40
N ILE A 183 -19.63 -2.23 -13.69
CA ILE A 183 -19.34 -2.15 -12.26
C ILE A 183 -17.92 -1.62 -12.08
N GLN A 184 -17.77 -0.54 -11.31
CA GLN A 184 -16.48 0.09 -11.06
C GLN A 184 -15.74 0.36 -12.39
N THR A 185 -16.37 1.11 -13.26
CA THR A 185 -15.87 1.43 -14.60
C THR A 185 -14.50 2.10 -14.52
N PRO A 186 -13.47 1.57 -15.19
CA PRO A 186 -12.15 2.18 -15.23
C PRO A 186 -12.18 3.60 -15.83
N LEU A 187 -11.48 4.53 -15.20
CA LEU A 187 -11.37 5.94 -15.61
C LEU A 187 -10.02 6.26 -16.28
N SER A 188 -9.06 5.36 -16.13
CA SER A 188 -7.73 5.49 -16.74
C SER A 188 -7.36 4.23 -17.52
N LYS A 189 -6.37 4.34 -18.42
CA LYS A 189 -5.85 3.17 -19.16
C LYS A 189 -5.25 2.13 -18.22
N GLU A 190 -4.63 2.57 -17.13
CA GLU A 190 -4.02 1.67 -16.15
C GLU A 190 -5.08 0.89 -15.38
N GLU A 191 -6.12 1.57 -14.90
CA GLU A 191 -7.28 0.90 -14.29
C GLU A 191 -7.93 -0.09 -15.27
N TYR A 192 -8.10 0.30 -16.55
CA TYR A 192 -8.65 -0.59 -17.57
C TYR A 192 -7.77 -1.83 -17.76
N TYR A 193 -6.45 -1.65 -17.80
CA TYR A 193 -5.51 -2.75 -17.98
C TYR A 193 -5.60 -3.76 -16.82
N TYR A 194 -5.53 -3.28 -15.58
CA TYR A 194 -5.63 -4.15 -14.41
C TYR A 194 -7.02 -4.78 -14.28
N ARG A 195 -8.08 -4.02 -14.55
CA ARG A 195 -9.45 -4.52 -14.55
C ARG A 195 -9.68 -5.62 -15.59
N SER A 196 -9.02 -5.50 -16.74
CA SER A 196 -9.09 -6.53 -17.79
C SER A 196 -8.45 -7.83 -17.35
N ILE A 197 -7.23 -7.75 -16.77
CA ILE A 197 -6.52 -8.92 -16.24
C ILE A 197 -7.32 -9.57 -15.09
N PHE A 198 -7.81 -8.75 -14.16
CA PHE A 198 -8.65 -9.24 -13.06
C PHE A 198 -9.87 -10.03 -13.56
N SER A 199 -10.55 -9.52 -14.57
CA SER A 199 -11.73 -10.18 -15.13
C SER A 199 -11.46 -11.51 -15.84
N GLU A 200 -10.23 -11.73 -16.32
CA GLU A 200 -9.82 -13.03 -16.86
C GLU A 200 -9.71 -14.09 -15.76
N HIS A 201 -9.34 -13.71 -14.54
CA HIS A 201 -9.23 -14.60 -13.39
C HIS A 201 -10.54 -14.67 -12.59
N PHE A 202 -11.22 -13.54 -12.43
CA PHE A 202 -12.40 -13.35 -11.57
C PHE A 202 -13.51 -12.70 -12.38
N SER A 203 -14.25 -13.48 -13.15
CA SER A 203 -15.20 -13.00 -14.16
C SER A 203 -16.55 -12.53 -13.61
N SER A 204 -16.88 -12.81 -12.33
CA SER A 204 -18.17 -12.47 -11.75
C SER A 204 -18.26 -11.01 -11.30
N ASP A 205 -19.46 -10.44 -11.39
CA ASP A 205 -19.76 -9.11 -10.85
C ASP A 205 -19.53 -9.03 -9.34
N ALA A 206 -19.83 -10.10 -8.61
CA ALA A 206 -19.58 -10.20 -7.18
C ALA A 206 -18.09 -10.06 -6.85
N ALA A 207 -17.21 -10.69 -7.65
CA ALA A 207 -15.77 -10.54 -7.48
C ALA A 207 -15.32 -9.07 -7.71
N ALA A 208 -15.87 -8.41 -8.72
CA ALA A 208 -15.58 -7.00 -8.97
C ALA A 208 -16.01 -6.10 -7.80
N LEU A 209 -17.18 -6.34 -7.22
CA LEU A 209 -17.71 -5.59 -6.08
C LEU A 209 -16.93 -5.83 -4.78
N SER A 210 -16.17 -6.91 -4.67
CA SER A 210 -15.33 -7.19 -3.50
C SER A 210 -14.07 -6.33 -3.44
N VAL A 211 -13.66 -5.70 -4.55
CA VAL A 211 -12.49 -4.83 -4.60
C VAL A 211 -12.86 -3.46 -4.03
N PRO A 212 -12.18 -3.00 -2.97
CA PRO A 212 -12.48 -1.72 -2.34
C PRO A 212 -12.19 -0.55 -3.28
N GLN A 213 -12.98 0.51 -3.13
CA GLN A 213 -12.74 1.81 -3.77
C GLN A 213 -12.41 2.85 -2.71
N GLU A 214 -11.39 3.68 -2.98
CA GLU A 214 -11.06 4.84 -2.12
C GLU A 214 -12.07 5.98 -2.26
#